data_907b546c7703d22f4ee6a3790fba440c
#
_entry.id   907b546c7703d22f4ee6a3790fba440c
#
_cell.length_a   1.000
_cell.length_b   1.000
_cell.length_c   1.000
_cell.angle_alpha   90.00
_cell.angle_beta   90.00
_cell.angle_gamma   90.00
#
_symmetry.space_group_name_H-M   'P 1'
#
loop_
_entity.id
_entity.type
_entity.pdbx_description
1 polymer ?
#
loop_
_entity_poly.entity_id
_entity_poly.type
_entity_poly.pdbx_seq_one_letter_code
_entity_poly.pdbx_strand_id
1 'polypeptide(L)'
;VLIAATSNVDDLARKRGLVPVHGADEHPQAVIQGYDPDIEWSRLEEAAFAVQAGARWYASNPDMTRPTDRGLVPGLGAQLAVVGACVDREPTMAGKPARPLLEATCTRLGCHRPIFVGDRLDTDILGARNAGITSLFVLTGAHGVHDLMDADPDRRPDHIGADLGALLEPPQRVVVGGDAARCDGQLVRQIDGDLEVDLTNHDMAAQLCGVRALLELVWTD
;
A
#
# COMPACT_ATOMS: atom_id res chain seq x y z
N VAL A 1 10.52 24.47 6.64
CA VAL A 1 10.19 23.41 5.69
C VAL A 1 9.25 23.94 4.61
N LEU A 2 9.48 23.60 3.34
CA LEU A 2 8.55 23.90 2.25
C LEU A 2 7.47 22.80 2.22
N ILE A 3 6.19 23.22 2.21
CA ILE A 3 5.07 22.29 2.14
C ILE A 3 4.46 22.34 0.73
N ALA A 4 4.51 21.23 0.01
CA ALA A 4 3.85 21.00 -1.27
C ALA A 4 2.72 19.97 -1.08
N ALA A 5 1.67 20.38 -0.37
CA ALA A 5 0.52 19.58 0.03
C ALA A 5 -0.66 20.50 0.36
N THR A 6 -1.82 19.90 0.69
CA THR A 6 -2.99 20.66 1.18
C THR A 6 -2.65 21.53 2.39
N SER A 7 -3.30 22.67 2.51
CA SER A 7 -3.00 23.72 3.52
C SER A 7 -3.07 23.26 4.99
N ASN A 8 -3.83 22.20 5.28
CA ASN A 8 -3.88 21.63 6.63
C ASN A 8 -2.52 21.05 7.09
N VAL A 9 -1.61 20.71 6.17
CA VAL A 9 -0.27 20.21 6.49
C VAL A 9 0.60 21.31 7.07
N ASP A 10 0.42 22.58 6.67
CA ASP A 10 1.07 23.72 7.29
C ASP A 10 0.79 23.82 8.78
N ASP A 11 -0.49 23.67 9.18
CA ASP A 11 -0.89 23.72 10.58
C ASP A 11 -0.35 22.53 11.37
N LEU A 12 -0.31 21.34 10.76
CA LEU A 12 0.29 20.17 11.39
C LEU A 12 1.80 20.35 11.58
N ALA A 13 2.49 20.94 10.60
CA ALA A 13 3.91 21.24 10.70
C ALA A 13 4.19 22.24 11.84
N ARG A 14 3.42 23.34 11.93
CA ARG A 14 3.53 24.32 13.04
C ARG A 14 3.31 23.69 14.39
N LYS A 15 2.29 22.83 14.53
CA LYS A 15 2.01 22.08 15.79
C LYS A 15 3.16 21.15 16.20
N ARG A 16 4.04 20.79 15.27
CA ARG A 16 5.24 19.97 15.51
C ARG A 16 6.53 20.81 15.64
N GLY A 17 6.41 22.14 15.75
CA GLY A 17 7.55 23.06 15.90
C GLY A 17 8.33 23.30 14.60
N LEU A 18 7.77 22.92 13.45
CA LEU A 18 8.35 23.24 12.15
C LEU A 18 7.86 24.62 11.68
N VAL A 19 8.67 25.31 10.90
CA VAL A 19 8.32 26.59 10.28
C VAL A 19 8.03 26.35 8.79
N PRO A 20 6.74 26.32 8.37
CA PRO A 20 6.38 26.26 6.96
C PRO A 20 6.82 27.53 6.22
N VAL A 21 7.35 27.34 5.03
CA VAL A 21 7.71 28.39 4.08
C VAL A 21 7.10 28.09 2.72
N HIS A 22 7.04 29.08 1.84
CA HIS A 22 6.34 28.98 0.57
C HIS A 22 7.24 29.11 -0.65
N GLY A 23 8.46 29.59 -0.50
CA GLY A 23 9.45 29.73 -1.56
C GLY A 23 10.77 29.01 -1.27
N ALA A 24 11.45 28.60 -2.30
CA ALA A 24 12.80 28.03 -2.20
C ALA A 24 13.84 29.08 -1.77
N ASP A 25 13.58 30.35 -2.04
CA ASP A 25 14.41 31.49 -1.63
C ASP A 25 14.45 31.72 -0.11
N GLU A 26 13.51 31.14 0.63
CA GLU A 26 13.51 31.08 2.09
C GLU A 26 14.44 29.97 2.64
N HIS A 27 15.20 29.31 1.78
CA HIS A 27 16.18 28.26 2.10
C HIS A 27 15.65 27.14 3.02
N PRO A 28 14.55 26.45 2.65
CA PRO A 28 14.00 25.37 3.47
C PRO A 28 14.99 24.21 3.59
N GLN A 29 15.14 23.66 4.79
CA GLN A 29 15.98 22.48 5.04
C GLN A 29 15.34 21.18 4.53
N ALA A 30 14.03 21.19 4.30
CA ALA A 30 13.27 20.04 3.80
C ALA A 30 12.07 20.48 2.98
N VAL A 31 11.69 19.62 2.03
CA VAL A 31 10.41 19.66 1.31
C VAL A 31 9.56 18.50 1.83
N ILE A 32 8.31 18.77 2.17
CA ILE A 32 7.29 17.78 2.51
C ILE A 32 6.23 17.82 1.41
N GLN A 33 6.16 16.76 0.62
CA GLN A 33 5.21 16.64 -0.47
C GLN A 33 4.10 15.66 -0.10
N GLY A 34 2.86 16.10 -0.15
CA GLY A 34 1.65 15.34 0.07
C GLY A 34 0.66 15.58 -1.06
N TYR A 35 -0.36 14.72 -1.17
CA TYR A 35 -1.37 14.88 -2.21
C TYR A 35 -2.16 16.18 -2.01
N ASP A 36 -2.29 16.94 -3.08
CA ASP A 36 -3.18 18.10 -3.18
C ASP A 36 -3.79 18.12 -4.59
N PRO A 37 -5.12 17.94 -4.73
CA PRO A 37 -5.78 17.94 -6.03
C PRO A 37 -5.73 19.31 -6.72
N ASP A 38 -5.56 20.38 -5.94
CA ASP A 38 -5.58 21.76 -6.40
C ASP A 38 -4.18 22.39 -6.37
N ILE A 39 -3.12 21.57 -6.31
CA ILE A 39 -1.75 22.06 -6.21
C ILE A 39 -1.41 22.94 -7.43
N GLU A 40 -0.96 24.14 -7.18
CA GLU A 40 -0.48 25.03 -8.22
C GLU A 40 0.85 24.52 -8.78
N TRP A 41 1.03 24.65 -10.10
CA TRP A 41 2.28 24.27 -10.76
C TRP A 41 3.50 24.98 -10.15
N SER A 42 3.36 26.25 -9.83
CA SER A 42 4.39 27.05 -9.13
C SER A 42 4.85 26.43 -7.82
N ARG A 43 3.97 25.76 -7.09
CA ARG A 43 4.33 25.06 -5.84
C ARG A 43 5.23 23.85 -6.10
N LEU A 44 5.03 23.15 -7.21
CA LEU A 44 5.90 22.05 -7.64
C LEU A 44 7.26 22.57 -8.12
N GLU A 45 7.30 23.73 -8.78
CA GLU A 45 8.54 24.40 -9.16
C GLU A 45 9.36 24.80 -7.93
N GLU A 46 8.73 25.43 -6.93
CA GLU A 46 9.39 25.80 -5.67
C GLU A 46 9.93 24.57 -4.92
N ALA A 47 9.16 23.46 -4.91
CA ALA A 47 9.63 22.20 -4.35
C ALA A 47 10.87 21.67 -5.09
N ALA A 48 10.88 21.71 -6.43
CA ALA A 48 12.02 21.29 -7.24
C ALA A 48 13.25 22.19 -6.98
N PHE A 49 13.10 23.52 -6.96
CA PHE A 49 14.18 24.43 -6.63
C PHE A 49 14.78 24.19 -5.25
N ALA A 50 13.93 23.98 -4.24
CA ALA A 50 14.39 23.70 -2.90
C ALA A 50 15.17 22.36 -2.82
N VAL A 51 14.71 21.30 -3.49
CA VAL A 51 15.41 20.01 -3.55
C VAL A 51 16.74 20.13 -4.30
N GLN A 52 16.79 20.84 -5.42
CA GLN A 52 18.02 21.14 -6.16
C GLN A 52 19.02 21.92 -5.29
N ALA A 53 18.53 22.84 -4.46
CA ALA A 53 19.35 23.60 -3.52
C ALA A 53 19.84 22.77 -2.32
N GLY A 54 19.47 21.48 -2.23
CA GLY A 54 19.95 20.54 -1.22
C GLY A 54 18.97 20.26 -0.07
N ALA A 55 17.73 20.76 -0.12
CA ALA A 55 16.70 20.41 0.84
C ALA A 55 16.40 18.90 0.81
N ARG A 56 16.19 18.30 1.98
CA ARG A 56 15.75 16.90 2.07
C ARG A 56 14.32 16.77 1.55
N TRP A 57 14.05 15.78 0.74
CA TRP A 57 12.74 15.57 0.14
C TRP A 57 12.01 14.41 0.81
N TYR A 58 10.82 14.67 1.34
CA TYR A 58 9.93 13.70 2.00
C TYR A 58 8.59 13.66 1.31
N ALA A 59 8.00 12.46 1.20
CA ALA A 59 6.67 12.26 0.63
C ALA A 59 5.81 11.34 1.49
N SER A 60 4.49 11.50 1.41
CA SER A 60 3.57 10.72 2.22
C SER A 60 3.36 9.30 1.67
N ASN A 61 3.26 9.13 0.35
CA ASN A 61 3.10 7.84 -0.33
C ASN A 61 3.48 7.96 -1.82
N PRO A 62 3.77 6.83 -2.52
CA PRO A 62 4.14 6.83 -3.93
C PRO A 62 2.97 6.55 -4.88
N ASP A 63 1.72 6.53 -4.43
CA ASP A 63 0.57 6.08 -5.22
C ASP A 63 0.40 6.92 -6.50
N MET A 64 0.66 6.31 -7.65
CA MET A 64 0.58 6.98 -8.97
C MET A 64 -0.84 7.39 -9.33
N THR A 65 -1.82 6.61 -8.88
CA THR A 65 -3.24 6.84 -9.15
C THR A 65 -4.06 6.73 -7.87
N ARG A 66 -5.25 7.31 -7.88
CA ARG A 66 -6.28 7.08 -6.86
C ARG A 66 -7.63 6.82 -7.51
N PRO A 67 -8.47 5.94 -6.95
CA PRO A 67 -9.82 5.71 -7.44
C PRO A 67 -10.76 6.85 -7.04
N THR A 68 -11.73 7.13 -7.91
CA THR A 68 -12.88 8.01 -7.66
C THR A 68 -14.13 7.36 -8.22
N ASP A 69 -15.30 7.90 -7.90
CA ASP A 69 -16.60 7.51 -8.49
C ASP A 69 -16.66 7.68 -10.01
N ARG A 70 -15.78 8.50 -10.59
CA ARG A 70 -15.68 8.76 -12.03
C ARG A 70 -14.58 7.99 -12.75
N GLY A 71 -13.74 7.23 -12.01
CA GLY A 71 -12.61 6.48 -12.54
C GLY A 71 -11.28 6.81 -11.85
N LEU A 72 -10.19 6.29 -12.42
CA LEU A 72 -8.84 6.54 -11.90
C LEU A 72 -8.37 7.95 -12.27
N VAL A 73 -7.77 8.62 -11.29
CA VAL A 73 -7.14 9.94 -11.47
C VAL A 73 -5.71 9.93 -10.94
N PRO A 74 -4.85 10.92 -11.32
CA PRO A 74 -3.51 11.02 -10.79
C PRO A 74 -3.50 11.11 -9.25
N GLY A 75 -2.61 10.34 -8.63
CA GLY A 75 -2.32 10.38 -7.20
C GLY A 75 -1.08 11.21 -6.87
N LEU A 76 -0.60 11.12 -5.64
CA LEU A 76 0.62 11.83 -5.21
C LEU A 76 1.84 11.40 -6.03
N GLY A 77 1.97 10.11 -6.37
CA GLY A 77 3.10 9.62 -7.18
C GLY A 77 3.27 10.37 -8.50
N ALA A 78 2.16 10.77 -9.14
CA ALA A 78 2.23 11.60 -10.34
C ALA A 78 2.77 13.01 -10.04
N GLN A 79 2.40 13.62 -8.90
CA GLN A 79 2.95 14.91 -8.48
C GLN A 79 4.42 14.79 -8.07
N LEU A 80 4.84 13.67 -7.47
CA LEU A 80 6.24 13.37 -7.18
C LEU A 80 7.07 13.23 -8.46
N ALA A 81 6.53 12.56 -9.48
CA ALA A 81 7.20 12.40 -10.78
C ALA A 81 7.47 13.75 -11.47
N VAL A 82 6.59 14.74 -11.29
CA VAL A 82 6.82 16.10 -11.81
C VAL A 82 8.06 16.73 -11.17
N VAL A 83 8.20 16.70 -9.85
CA VAL A 83 9.38 17.19 -9.15
C VAL A 83 10.60 16.32 -9.48
N GLY A 84 10.44 15.00 -9.48
CA GLY A 84 11.48 14.01 -9.80
C GLY A 84 12.11 14.20 -11.19
N ALA A 85 11.34 14.70 -12.16
CA ALA A 85 11.87 15.02 -13.50
C ALA A 85 12.97 16.12 -13.49
N CYS A 86 13.08 16.90 -12.42
CA CYS A 86 14.01 18.02 -12.30
C CYS A 86 15.14 17.77 -11.30
N VAL A 87 15.17 16.62 -10.60
CA VAL A 87 16.13 16.35 -9.53
C VAL A 87 16.73 14.94 -9.63
N ASP A 88 17.98 14.78 -9.18
CA ASP A 88 18.70 13.50 -9.22
C ASP A 88 18.59 12.72 -7.89
N ARG A 89 17.41 12.72 -7.28
CA ARG A 89 17.15 11.99 -6.03
C ARG A 89 15.70 11.64 -5.86
N GLU A 90 15.45 10.55 -5.12
CA GLU A 90 14.13 10.09 -4.75
C GLU A 90 13.69 10.67 -3.40
N PRO A 91 12.39 10.86 -3.17
CA PRO A 91 11.89 11.28 -1.88
C PRO A 91 11.99 10.15 -0.85
N THR A 92 12.27 10.51 0.40
CA THR A 92 12.12 9.59 1.53
C THR A 92 10.62 9.40 1.81
N MET A 93 10.11 8.18 1.61
CA MET A 93 8.71 7.86 1.91
C MET A 93 8.46 7.76 3.41
N ALA A 94 7.48 8.51 3.89
CA ALA A 94 7.01 8.42 5.28
C ALA A 94 5.88 7.40 5.46
N GLY A 95 5.02 7.26 4.45
CA GLY A 95 3.91 6.31 4.43
C GLY A 95 4.23 5.01 3.69
N LYS A 96 3.20 4.21 3.46
CA LYS A 96 3.26 2.92 2.75
C LYS A 96 4.02 3.02 1.42
N PRO A 97 4.84 2.05 1.06
CA PRO A 97 5.18 0.82 1.77
C PRO A 97 6.28 0.98 2.83
N ALA A 98 6.71 2.21 3.14
CA ALA A 98 7.71 2.47 4.16
C ALA A 98 7.15 2.35 5.58
N ARG A 99 8.02 1.97 6.53
CA ARG A 99 7.67 1.65 7.93
C ARG A 99 7.22 2.83 8.79
N PRO A 100 7.73 4.08 8.63
CA PRO A 100 7.61 5.11 9.66
C PRO A 100 6.16 5.42 10.09
N LEU A 101 5.22 5.47 9.13
CA LEU A 101 3.81 5.75 9.46
C LEU A 101 3.18 4.61 10.26
N LEU A 102 3.46 3.35 9.89
CA LEU A 102 2.91 2.17 10.57
C LEU A 102 3.47 2.05 11.99
N GLU A 103 4.78 2.22 12.14
CA GLU A 103 5.45 2.21 13.45
C GLU A 103 4.95 3.33 14.38
N ALA A 104 4.81 4.54 13.85
CA ALA A 104 4.27 5.68 14.60
C ALA A 104 2.81 5.43 15.03
N THR A 105 2.02 4.78 14.16
CA THR A 105 0.63 4.42 14.46
C THR A 105 0.56 3.37 15.55
N CYS A 106 1.33 2.29 15.48
CA CYS A 106 1.40 1.26 16.51
C CYS A 106 1.84 1.83 17.86
N THR A 107 2.87 2.68 17.86
CA THR A 107 3.35 3.36 19.08
C THR A 107 2.25 4.24 19.68
N ARG A 108 1.57 5.03 18.86
CA ARG A 108 0.51 5.94 19.33
C ARG A 108 -0.69 5.20 19.92
N LEU A 109 -1.04 4.04 19.35
CA LEU A 109 -2.16 3.21 19.78
C LEU A 109 -1.78 2.25 20.92
N GLY A 110 -0.50 2.09 21.23
CA GLY A 110 -0.01 1.11 22.21
C GLY A 110 -0.33 -0.33 21.82
N CYS A 111 -0.46 -0.62 20.51
CA CYS A 111 -0.82 -1.96 20.04
C CYS A 111 0.42 -2.85 19.88
N HIS A 112 0.32 -4.10 20.37
CA HIS A 112 1.41 -5.08 20.33
C HIS A 112 1.23 -6.14 19.24
N ARG A 113 0.02 -6.36 18.76
CA ARG A 113 -0.33 -7.33 17.73
C ARG A 113 -1.33 -6.74 16.74
N PRO A 114 -0.94 -5.72 15.97
CA PRO A 114 -1.81 -5.13 14.96
C PRO A 114 -1.99 -6.08 13.78
N ILE A 115 -3.12 -5.96 13.08
CA ILE A 115 -3.33 -6.47 11.73
C ILE A 115 -3.46 -5.26 10.82
N PHE A 116 -2.70 -5.23 9.75
CA PHE A 116 -2.82 -4.20 8.72
C PHE A 116 -3.70 -4.72 7.58
N VAL A 117 -4.78 -4.02 7.30
CA VAL A 117 -5.75 -4.42 6.25
C VAL A 117 -5.60 -3.48 5.06
N GLY A 118 -5.51 -4.06 3.86
CA GLY A 118 -5.42 -3.28 2.64
C GLY A 118 -5.77 -4.09 1.39
N ASP A 119 -5.88 -3.38 0.29
CA ASP A 119 -6.29 -3.89 -1.03
C ASP A 119 -5.19 -3.76 -2.10
N ARG A 120 -4.01 -3.28 -1.70
CA ARG A 120 -2.87 -3.10 -2.59
C ARG A 120 -1.66 -3.90 -2.13
N LEU A 121 -1.14 -4.74 -3.02
CA LEU A 121 0.03 -5.58 -2.75
C LEU A 121 1.32 -4.75 -2.68
N ASP A 122 1.43 -3.74 -3.54
CA ASP A 122 2.62 -2.89 -3.70
C ASP A 122 2.82 -1.86 -2.58
N THR A 123 1.77 -1.48 -1.88
CA THR A 123 1.84 -0.48 -0.81
C THR A 123 1.37 -0.99 0.54
N ASP A 124 0.20 -1.65 0.61
CA ASP A 124 -0.38 -2.09 1.87
C ASP A 124 0.28 -3.35 2.40
N ILE A 125 0.31 -4.40 1.58
CA ILE A 125 0.87 -5.69 2.00
C ILE A 125 2.38 -5.60 2.16
N LEU A 126 3.07 -5.00 1.20
CA LEU A 126 4.50 -4.72 1.31
C LEU A 126 4.82 -3.85 2.54
N GLY A 127 3.98 -2.85 2.82
CA GLY A 127 4.12 -1.98 3.99
C GLY A 127 3.96 -2.73 5.31
N ALA A 128 2.96 -3.61 5.42
CA ALA A 128 2.76 -4.47 6.57
C ALA A 128 3.98 -5.38 6.80
N ARG A 129 4.46 -6.03 5.73
CA ARG A 129 5.65 -6.88 5.78
C ARG A 129 6.90 -6.12 6.19
N ASN A 130 7.13 -4.94 5.60
CA ASN A 130 8.26 -4.09 5.96
C ASN A 130 8.24 -3.70 7.44
N ALA A 131 7.05 -3.46 8.01
CA ALA A 131 6.87 -3.10 9.41
C ALA A 131 6.79 -4.32 10.35
N GLY A 132 6.80 -5.55 9.85
CA GLY A 132 6.64 -6.77 10.64
C GLY A 132 5.24 -6.92 11.25
N ILE A 133 4.22 -6.42 10.56
CA ILE A 133 2.81 -6.45 10.96
C ILE A 133 2.09 -7.51 10.15
N THR A 134 1.25 -8.33 10.80
CA THR A 134 0.37 -9.27 10.11
C THR A 134 -0.55 -8.55 9.13
N SER A 135 -0.64 -9.07 7.92
CA SER A 135 -1.42 -8.49 6.83
C SER A 135 -2.70 -9.27 6.54
N LEU A 136 -3.77 -8.55 6.24
CA LEU A 136 -5.01 -9.06 5.65
C LEU A 136 -5.27 -8.34 4.34
N PHE A 137 -5.20 -9.06 3.23
CA PHE A 137 -5.60 -8.53 1.92
C PHE A 137 -7.11 -8.69 1.74
N VAL A 138 -7.78 -7.65 1.22
CA VAL A 138 -9.21 -7.66 0.94
C VAL A 138 -9.49 -7.45 -0.55
N LEU A 139 -10.43 -8.25 -1.10
CA LEU A 139 -10.75 -8.27 -2.54
C LEU A 139 -11.70 -7.13 -2.98
N THR A 140 -11.98 -6.17 -2.12
CA THR A 140 -12.92 -5.06 -2.38
C THR A 140 -12.29 -3.82 -3.03
N GLY A 141 -11.02 -3.88 -3.40
CA GLY A 141 -10.29 -2.68 -3.80
C GLY A 141 -9.57 -2.77 -5.15
N ALA A 142 -8.32 -2.28 -5.18
CA ALA A 142 -7.56 -2.04 -6.41
C ALA A 142 -7.01 -3.32 -7.05
N HIS A 143 -6.48 -4.24 -6.25
CA HIS A 143 -5.90 -5.50 -6.73
C HIS A 143 -6.86 -6.66 -6.52
N GLY A 144 -6.74 -7.69 -7.36
CA GLY A 144 -7.58 -8.88 -7.35
C GLY A 144 -6.79 -10.19 -7.28
N VAL A 145 -7.48 -11.31 -7.61
CA VAL A 145 -6.88 -12.65 -7.54
C VAL A 145 -5.71 -12.82 -8.52
N HIS A 146 -5.77 -12.21 -9.71
CA HIS A 146 -4.66 -12.27 -10.67
C HIS A 146 -3.39 -11.61 -10.13
N ASP A 147 -3.53 -10.43 -9.49
CA ASP A 147 -2.40 -9.75 -8.86
C ASP A 147 -1.78 -10.57 -7.73
N LEU A 148 -2.63 -11.31 -6.97
CA LEU A 148 -2.17 -12.23 -5.92
C LEU A 148 -1.39 -13.43 -6.50
N MET A 149 -1.83 -13.98 -7.63
CA MET A 149 -1.13 -15.09 -8.30
C MET A 149 0.27 -14.69 -8.76
N ASP A 150 0.40 -13.46 -9.28
CA ASP A 150 1.66 -12.90 -9.78
C ASP A 150 2.51 -12.24 -8.70
N ALA A 151 2.07 -12.30 -7.42
CA ALA A 151 2.72 -11.57 -6.34
C ALA A 151 4.10 -12.14 -5.98
N ASP A 152 5.10 -11.26 -6.00
CA ASP A 152 6.42 -11.54 -5.44
C ASP A 152 6.31 -12.00 -3.97
N PRO A 153 7.22 -12.84 -3.47
CA PRO A 153 7.16 -13.37 -2.10
C PRO A 153 7.05 -12.31 -0.99
N ASP A 154 7.60 -11.12 -1.20
CA ASP A 154 7.54 -10.01 -0.25
C ASP A 154 6.20 -9.24 -0.27
N ARG A 155 5.34 -9.53 -1.24
CA ARG A 155 4.00 -8.94 -1.42
C ARG A 155 2.87 -9.93 -1.19
N ARG A 156 3.17 -11.16 -0.77
CA ARG A 156 2.17 -12.17 -0.42
C ARG A 156 1.59 -11.87 0.96
N PRO A 157 0.27 -11.72 1.11
CA PRO A 157 -0.36 -11.43 2.40
C PRO A 157 -0.40 -12.66 3.30
N ASP A 158 -0.44 -12.44 4.64
CA ASP A 158 -0.61 -13.53 5.61
C ASP A 158 -2.04 -14.09 5.60
N HIS A 159 -3.02 -13.21 5.29
CA HIS A 159 -4.44 -13.58 5.23
C HIS A 159 -5.12 -12.91 4.04
N ILE A 160 -6.17 -13.56 3.53
CA ILE A 160 -7.00 -13.06 2.43
C ILE A 160 -8.46 -13.12 2.87
N GLY A 161 -9.18 -12.01 2.66
CA GLY A 161 -10.59 -11.88 2.92
C GLY A 161 -11.37 -11.34 1.73
N ALA A 162 -12.67 -11.63 1.66
CA ALA A 162 -13.53 -11.01 0.66
C ALA A 162 -13.64 -9.50 0.92
N ASP A 163 -13.83 -9.13 2.18
CA ASP A 163 -13.96 -7.77 2.69
C ASP A 163 -13.49 -7.66 4.15
N LEU A 164 -13.78 -6.55 4.81
CA LEU A 164 -13.44 -6.32 6.22
C LEU A 164 -14.14 -7.26 7.20
N GLY A 165 -15.21 -7.93 6.79
CA GLY A 165 -15.91 -8.95 7.60
C GLY A 165 -14.99 -10.12 7.99
N ALA A 166 -13.96 -10.38 7.18
CA ALA A 166 -12.95 -11.39 7.47
C ALA A 166 -12.22 -11.20 8.82
N LEU A 167 -12.20 -9.97 9.37
CA LEU A 167 -11.67 -9.72 10.72
C LEU A 167 -12.48 -10.34 11.85
N LEU A 168 -13.75 -10.69 11.58
CA LEU A 168 -14.69 -11.27 12.54
C LEU A 168 -14.77 -12.79 12.41
N GLU A 169 -14.10 -13.37 11.43
CA GLU A 169 -14.09 -14.81 11.14
C GLU A 169 -12.78 -15.44 11.59
N PRO A 170 -12.82 -16.72 12.04
CA PRO A 170 -11.58 -17.44 12.30
C PRO A 170 -10.78 -17.60 11.00
N PRO A 171 -9.44 -17.52 11.05
CA PRO A 171 -8.62 -17.70 9.85
C PRO A 171 -8.80 -19.14 9.33
N GLN A 172 -9.10 -19.27 8.05
CA GLN A 172 -9.23 -20.55 7.37
C GLN A 172 -7.83 -21.14 7.12
N ARG A 173 -7.69 -22.43 7.39
CA ARG A 173 -6.42 -23.14 7.20
C ARG A 173 -6.40 -23.82 5.84
N VAL A 174 -5.37 -23.57 5.06
CA VAL A 174 -5.07 -24.35 3.86
C VAL A 174 -4.14 -25.51 4.23
N VAL A 175 -4.41 -26.67 3.67
CA VAL A 175 -3.54 -27.86 3.78
C VAL A 175 -3.06 -28.21 2.38
N VAL A 176 -1.75 -28.08 2.17
CA VAL A 176 -1.10 -28.44 0.91
C VAL A 176 -0.48 -29.83 1.03
N GLY A 177 -0.65 -30.66 0.00
CA GLY A 177 -0.05 -32.00 -0.08
C GLY A 177 0.18 -32.42 -1.52
N GLY A 178 1.45 -32.48 -1.94
CA GLY A 178 1.82 -32.70 -3.35
C GLY A 178 1.19 -31.65 -4.26
N ASP A 179 0.61 -32.07 -5.36
CA ASP A 179 -0.01 -31.19 -6.36
C ASP A 179 -1.46 -30.80 -6.02
N ALA A 180 -1.81 -30.75 -4.73
CA ALA A 180 -3.15 -30.41 -4.27
C ALA A 180 -3.16 -29.55 -3.01
N ALA A 181 -4.13 -28.65 -2.90
CA ALA A 181 -4.40 -27.86 -1.72
C ALA A 181 -5.90 -27.93 -1.35
N ARG A 182 -6.20 -27.91 -0.06
CA ARG A 182 -7.56 -27.96 0.49
C ARG A 182 -7.80 -26.84 1.48
N CYS A 183 -8.96 -26.21 1.38
CA CYS A 183 -9.44 -25.23 2.32
C CYS A 183 -10.95 -25.45 2.55
N ASP A 184 -11.34 -25.79 3.78
CA ASP A 184 -12.74 -25.98 4.17
C ASP A 184 -13.58 -26.81 3.15
N GLY A 185 -13.06 -27.99 2.78
CA GLY A 185 -13.71 -28.89 1.82
C GLY A 185 -13.50 -28.52 0.33
N GLN A 186 -13.06 -27.33 0.02
CA GLN A 186 -12.71 -26.96 -1.36
C GLN A 186 -11.36 -27.55 -1.73
N LEU A 187 -11.22 -28.03 -2.96
CA LEU A 187 -10.02 -28.69 -3.46
C LEU A 187 -9.51 -27.99 -4.72
N VAL A 188 -8.22 -27.69 -4.75
CA VAL A 188 -7.51 -27.27 -5.94
C VAL A 188 -6.41 -28.28 -6.23
N ARG A 189 -6.23 -28.64 -7.49
CA ARG A 189 -5.17 -29.53 -7.98
C ARG A 189 -4.41 -28.90 -9.12
N GLN A 190 -3.12 -29.20 -9.19
CA GLN A 190 -2.31 -28.95 -10.37
C GLN A 190 -2.19 -30.26 -11.17
N ILE A 191 -2.68 -30.27 -12.42
CA ILE A 191 -2.67 -31.43 -13.30
C ILE A 191 -2.06 -30.99 -14.64
N ASP A 192 -0.93 -31.58 -15.01
CA ASP A 192 -0.21 -31.27 -16.27
C ASP A 192 0.12 -29.78 -16.47
N GLY A 193 0.29 -29.04 -15.36
CA GLY A 193 0.54 -27.60 -15.36
C GLY A 193 -0.70 -26.71 -15.29
N ASP A 194 -1.89 -27.27 -15.45
CA ASP A 194 -3.16 -26.55 -15.32
C ASP A 194 -3.68 -26.64 -13.88
N LEU A 195 -4.43 -25.62 -13.45
CA LEU A 195 -5.07 -25.57 -12.13
C LEU A 195 -6.55 -25.93 -12.24
N GLU A 196 -6.93 -27.02 -11.64
CA GLU A 196 -8.34 -27.46 -11.51
C GLU A 196 -8.87 -27.08 -10.13
N VAL A 197 -10.00 -26.37 -10.10
CA VAL A 197 -10.68 -25.96 -8.87
C VAL A 197 -11.99 -26.72 -8.73
N ASP A 198 -12.08 -27.56 -7.70
CA ASP A 198 -13.29 -28.32 -7.36
C ASP A 198 -13.96 -27.69 -6.13
N LEU A 199 -15.00 -26.90 -6.37
CA LEU A 199 -15.78 -26.24 -5.32
C LEU A 199 -17.00 -27.10 -4.99
N THR A 200 -17.13 -27.52 -3.71
CA THR A 200 -18.32 -28.22 -3.20
C THR A 200 -19.54 -27.31 -3.13
N ASN A 201 -19.32 -26.00 -3.15
CA ASN A 201 -20.33 -24.95 -3.07
C ASN A 201 -19.80 -23.72 -3.83
N HIS A 202 -20.70 -22.89 -4.36
CA HIS A 202 -20.39 -21.67 -5.11
C HIS A 202 -20.73 -20.38 -4.36
N ASP A 203 -20.96 -20.46 -3.05
CA ASP A 203 -21.09 -19.24 -2.24
C ASP A 203 -19.74 -18.51 -2.08
N MET A 204 -19.78 -17.31 -1.54
CA MET A 204 -18.59 -16.45 -1.40
C MET A 204 -17.52 -17.13 -0.52
N ALA A 205 -17.91 -17.82 0.53
CA ALA A 205 -16.98 -18.48 1.45
C ALA A 205 -16.23 -19.63 0.74
N ALA A 206 -16.95 -20.46 -0.03
CA ALA A 206 -16.35 -21.53 -0.83
C ALA A 206 -15.41 -20.98 -1.92
N GLN A 207 -15.83 -19.94 -2.64
CA GLN A 207 -14.99 -19.31 -3.64
C GLN A 207 -13.70 -18.75 -3.02
N LEU A 208 -13.80 -18.09 -1.86
CA LEU A 208 -12.64 -17.56 -1.14
C LEU A 208 -11.70 -18.68 -0.65
N CYS A 209 -12.25 -19.80 -0.18
CA CYS A 209 -11.46 -20.97 0.17
C CYS A 209 -10.77 -21.59 -1.05
N GLY A 210 -11.44 -21.63 -2.19
CA GLY A 210 -10.84 -22.03 -3.46
C GLY A 210 -9.68 -21.13 -3.86
N VAL A 211 -9.84 -19.81 -3.77
CA VAL A 211 -8.78 -18.83 -4.02
C VAL A 211 -7.60 -19.05 -3.09
N ARG A 212 -7.82 -19.21 -1.78
CA ARG A 212 -6.74 -19.46 -0.81
C ARG A 212 -5.97 -20.76 -1.12
N ALA A 213 -6.69 -21.83 -1.45
CA ALA A 213 -6.06 -23.11 -1.82
C ALA A 213 -5.25 -22.99 -3.11
N LEU A 214 -5.77 -22.28 -4.12
CA LEU A 214 -5.08 -22.01 -5.38
C LEU A 214 -3.77 -21.24 -5.15
N LEU A 215 -3.83 -20.18 -4.37
CA LEU A 215 -2.67 -19.31 -4.11
C LEU A 215 -1.56 -20.05 -3.36
N GLU A 216 -1.91 -20.90 -2.38
CA GLU A 216 -0.91 -21.71 -1.67
C GLU A 216 -0.20 -22.69 -2.61
N LEU A 217 -0.88 -23.25 -3.63
CA LEU A 217 -0.22 -24.07 -4.65
C LEU A 217 0.72 -23.23 -5.53
N VAL A 218 0.24 -22.10 -6.05
CA VAL A 218 1.02 -21.21 -6.92
C VAL A 218 2.23 -20.62 -6.20
N TRP A 219 2.12 -20.37 -4.89
CA TRP A 219 3.20 -19.79 -4.10
C TRP A 219 4.22 -20.79 -3.56
N THR A 220 3.97 -22.09 -3.70
CA THR A 220 4.86 -23.15 -3.21
C THR A 220 6.00 -23.48 -4.19
N ASP A 221 5.85 -23.07 -5.47
CA ASP A 221 6.86 -23.16 -6.50
C ASP A 221 7.86 -21.97 -6.39
#